data_fdd5e9c2b3cfd1b6833fa4824d4ab4ec
#
_entry.id   fdd5e9c2b3cfd1b6833fa4824d4ab4ec
#
_cell.length_a   1.000
_cell.length_b   1.000
_cell.length_c   1.000
_cell.angle_alpha   90.00
_cell.angle_beta   90.00
_cell.angle_gamma   90.00
#
_symmetry.space_group_name_H-M   'P 1'
#
loop_
_entity.id
_entity.type
_entity.pdbx_description
1 polymer ?
#
loop_
_entity_poly.entity_id
_entity_poly.type
_entity_poly.pdbx_seq_one_letter_code
_entity_poly.pdbx_strand_id
1 'polypeptide(L)'
;FAALAEQHDRFAKMGCDIVTVSADTKFVHLAWRKNEKELAGVRYTMAADPTGKAGRMFGVYDEATGLNLRGTFIINPEGKLLNSEVNFYNLGRNIDELMRKFKANVYMARKANEACPSKWKDEGDKTLVNPGARMVGKVHEALNS
;
A
#
# COMPACT_ATOMS: atom_id res chain seq x y z
N PHE A 1 -4.61 11.68 1.38
CA PHE A 1 -4.62 11.58 2.85
C PHE A 1 -6.02 11.24 3.37
N ALA A 2 -7.09 12.02 3.06
CA ALA A 2 -8.43 11.84 3.63
C ALA A 2 -9.01 10.44 3.41
N ALA A 3 -9.06 9.93 2.17
CA ALA A 3 -9.56 8.59 1.86
C ALA A 3 -8.82 7.47 2.61
N LEU A 4 -7.53 7.66 2.90
CA LEU A 4 -6.75 6.72 3.70
C LEU A 4 -7.12 6.83 5.19
N ALA A 5 -7.42 8.05 5.67
CA ALA A 5 -7.86 8.27 7.04
C ALA A 5 -9.22 7.59 7.33
N GLU A 6 -10.15 7.62 6.37
CA GLU A 6 -11.45 6.93 6.46
C GLU A 6 -11.29 5.40 6.59
N GLN A 7 -10.27 4.83 5.99
CA GLN A 7 -10.01 3.39 6.02
C GLN A 7 -9.02 2.96 7.13
N HIS A 8 -8.49 3.92 7.91
CA HIS A 8 -7.45 3.66 8.91
C HIS A 8 -7.78 2.49 9.85
N ASP A 9 -9.00 2.45 10.40
CA ASP A 9 -9.39 1.41 11.34
C ASP A 9 -9.43 0.01 10.73
N ARG A 10 -9.73 -0.09 9.43
CA ARG A 10 -9.70 -1.37 8.72
C ARG A 10 -8.27 -1.88 8.57
N PHE A 11 -7.33 -1.00 8.24
CA PHE A 11 -5.90 -1.34 8.18
C PHE A 11 -5.35 -1.70 9.56
N ALA A 12 -5.65 -0.90 10.58
CA ALA A 12 -5.20 -1.12 11.96
C ALA A 12 -5.69 -2.47 12.53
N LYS A 13 -6.95 -2.85 12.27
CA LYS A 13 -7.51 -4.16 12.68
C LYS A 13 -6.77 -5.36 12.06
N MET A 14 -6.09 -5.16 10.95
CA MET A 14 -5.26 -6.17 10.29
C MET A 14 -3.78 -6.07 10.70
N GLY A 15 -3.44 -5.27 11.71
CA GLY A 15 -2.07 -5.10 12.20
C GLY A 15 -1.20 -4.20 11.31
N CYS A 16 -1.81 -3.27 10.56
CA CYS A 16 -1.08 -2.36 9.69
C CYS A 16 -0.83 -1.01 10.38
N ASP A 17 0.43 -0.60 10.42
CA ASP A 17 0.82 0.77 10.71
C ASP A 17 0.93 1.56 9.41
N ILE A 18 0.28 2.72 9.37
CA ILE A 18 0.30 3.60 8.20
C ILE A 18 1.25 4.76 8.47
N VAL A 19 2.16 5.01 7.53
CA VAL A 19 3.01 6.19 7.50
C VAL A 19 2.86 6.87 6.14
N THR A 20 2.48 8.13 6.15
CA THR A 20 2.52 8.97 4.95
C THR A 20 3.75 9.86 4.99
N VAL A 21 4.39 10.06 3.83
CA VAL A 21 5.61 10.86 3.70
C VAL A 21 5.40 11.90 2.60
N SER A 22 5.81 13.14 2.85
CA SER A 22 5.87 14.17 1.82
C SER A 22 7.15 14.99 1.93
N ALA A 23 7.53 15.67 0.85
CA ALA A 23 8.68 16.57 0.80
C ALA A 23 8.49 17.86 1.63
N ASP A 24 7.31 18.00 2.26
CA ASP A 24 6.99 19.16 3.11
C ASP A 24 7.64 19.06 4.49
N THR A 25 7.59 20.16 5.23
CA THR A 25 8.05 20.19 6.62
C THR A 25 6.96 19.72 7.59
N LYS A 26 7.36 19.31 8.80
CA LYS A 26 6.43 18.98 9.89
C LYS A 26 5.46 20.12 10.23
N PHE A 27 5.88 21.38 10.03
CA PHE A 27 5.03 22.54 10.28
C PHE A 27 3.90 22.66 9.25
N VAL A 28 4.16 22.32 8.00
CA VAL A 28 3.14 22.23 6.95
C VAL A 28 2.12 21.14 7.28
N HIS A 29 2.57 19.96 7.70
CA HIS A 29 1.66 18.88 8.13
C HIS A 29 0.80 19.31 9.33
N LEU A 30 1.37 20.03 10.28
CA LEU A 30 0.61 20.55 11.43
C LEU A 30 -0.43 21.57 10.97
N ALA A 31 -0.08 22.48 10.05
CA ALA A 31 -1.01 23.44 9.49
C ALA A 31 -2.17 22.75 8.73
N TRP A 32 -1.89 21.73 7.91
CA TRP A 32 -2.92 20.94 7.24
C TRP A 32 -3.88 20.30 8.23
N ARG A 33 -3.39 19.62 9.26
CA ARG A 33 -4.24 19.00 10.27
C ARG A 33 -5.10 19.99 11.05
N LYS A 34 -4.66 21.24 11.20
CA LYS A 34 -5.41 22.28 11.89
C LYS A 34 -6.45 22.97 11.01
N ASN A 35 -6.17 23.11 9.72
CA ASN A 35 -6.97 23.95 8.82
C ASN A 35 -7.84 23.14 7.84
N GLU A 36 -7.41 21.90 7.49
CA GLU A 36 -8.16 21.04 6.58
C GLU A 36 -9.06 20.09 7.37
N LYS A 37 -10.38 20.24 7.23
CA LYS A 37 -11.38 19.44 7.96
C LYS A 37 -11.21 17.94 7.73
N GLU A 38 -10.88 17.57 6.49
CA GLU A 38 -10.67 16.20 6.05
C GLU A 38 -9.45 15.54 6.70
N LEU A 39 -8.51 16.36 7.20
CA LEU A 39 -7.27 15.89 7.84
C LEU A 39 -7.30 16.00 9.37
N ALA A 40 -8.30 16.64 9.95
CA ALA A 40 -8.42 16.79 11.40
C ALA A 40 -8.51 15.43 12.12
N GLY A 41 -9.11 14.42 11.47
CA GLY A 41 -9.28 13.06 11.99
C GLY A 41 -8.13 12.09 11.69
N VAL A 42 -7.03 12.54 11.06
CA VAL A 42 -5.88 11.68 10.73
C VAL A 42 -5.19 11.20 12.01
N ARG A 43 -5.12 9.87 12.19
CA ARG A 43 -4.51 9.20 13.35
C ARG A 43 -3.19 8.50 13.02
N TYR A 44 -2.87 8.32 11.75
CA TYR A 44 -1.61 7.74 11.32
C TYR A 44 -0.47 8.78 11.29
N THR A 45 0.76 8.28 11.23
CA THR A 45 1.96 9.12 11.19
C THR A 45 2.08 9.87 9.85
N MET A 46 2.32 11.18 9.93
CA MET A 46 2.68 12.03 8.80
C MET A 46 4.15 12.45 8.94
N ALA A 47 5.02 11.80 8.20
CA ALA A 47 6.46 12.04 8.22
C ALA A 47 6.86 13.10 7.19
N ALA A 48 7.76 13.99 7.60
CA ALA A 48 8.33 15.05 6.77
C ALA A 48 9.66 14.60 6.16
N ASP A 49 9.83 14.80 4.85
CA ASP A 49 11.07 14.52 4.12
C ASP A 49 11.52 15.75 3.29
N PRO A 50 11.81 16.92 3.92
CA PRO A 50 12.13 18.14 3.21
C PRO A 50 13.44 18.06 2.41
N THR A 51 14.28 17.09 2.70
CA THR A 51 15.53 16.84 1.96
C THR A 51 15.35 15.85 0.80
N GLY A 52 14.18 15.21 0.67
CA GLY A 52 13.93 14.20 -0.34
C GLY A 52 14.71 12.90 -0.13
N LYS A 53 15.27 12.67 1.06
CA LYS A 53 16.07 11.47 1.36
C LYS A 53 15.25 10.19 1.25
N ALA A 54 14.08 10.16 1.88
CA ALA A 54 13.18 9.02 1.80
C ALA A 54 12.63 8.85 0.38
N GLY A 55 12.22 9.94 -0.26
CA GLY A 55 11.74 9.91 -1.64
C GLY A 55 12.74 9.30 -2.61
N ARG A 56 14.02 9.66 -2.50
CA ARG A 56 15.10 9.06 -3.31
C ARG A 56 15.32 7.59 -2.99
N MET A 57 15.33 7.24 -1.71
CA MET A 57 15.51 5.85 -1.29
C MET A 57 14.42 4.92 -1.83
N PHE A 58 13.19 5.41 -1.91
CA PHE A 58 12.06 4.67 -2.50
C PHE A 58 11.90 4.86 -4.01
N GLY A 59 12.78 5.64 -4.67
CA GLY A 59 12.77 5.85 -6.11
C GLY A 59 11.59 6.66 -6.64
N VAL A 60 11.03 7.55 -5.81
CA VAL A 60 9.84 8.36 -6.15
C VAL A 60 10.11 9.86 -6.18
N TYR A 61 11.31 10.30 -5.82
CA TYR A 61 11.66 11.71 -5.83
C TYR A 61 11.99 12.19 -7.24
N ASP A 62 11.36 13.26 -7.68
CA ASP A 62 11.65 13.92 -8.94
C ASP A 62 12.61 15.10 -8.71
N GLU A 63 13.83 14.95 -9.18
CA GLU A 63 14.89 15.96 -9.03
C GLU A 63 14.57 17.27 -9.76
N ALA A 64 13.77 17.21 -10.84
CA ALA A 64 13.44 18.41 -11.60
C ALA A 64 12.42 19.31 -10.87
N THR A 65 11.51 18.70 -10.10
CA THR A 65 10.44 19.44 -9.42
C THR A 65 10.62 19.56 -7.91
N GLY A 66 11.45 18.71 -7.31
CA GLY A 66 11.59 18.60 -5.85
C GLY A 66 10.38 17.91 -5.19
N LEU A 67 9.51 17.26 -5.95
CA LEU A 67 8.31 16.60 -5.47
C LEU A 67 8.43 15.07 -5.54
N ASN A 68 7.63 14.39 -4.74
CA ASN A 68 7.51 12.94 -4.85
C ASN A 68 6.36 12.53 -5.78
N LEU A 69 6.58 11.53 -6.63
CA LEU A 69 5.53 10.77 -7.29
C LEU A 69 4.62 10.11 -6.25
N ARG A 70 3.49 9.57 -6.67
CA ARG A 70 2.51 8.95 -5.78
C ARG A 70 2.90 7.50 -5.45
N GLY A 71 4.01 7.31 -4.73
CA GLY A 71 4.49 6.01 -4.29
C GLY A 71 3.64 5.42 -3.16
N THR A 72 3.40 4.10 -3.22
CA THR A 72 2.76 3.31 -2.18
C THR A 72 3.53 2.00 -2.01
N PHE A 73 3.89 1.66 -0.79
CA PHE A 73 4.76 0.55 -0.48
C PHE A 73 4.15 -0.28 0.66
N ILE A 74 4.06 -1.60 0.49
CA ILE A 74 3.67 -2.52 1.55
C ILE A 74 4.94 -3.24 2.00
N ILE A 75 5.25 -3.10 3.28
CA ILE A 75 6.46 -3.65 3.90
C ILE A 75 6.02 -4.58 5.03
N ASN A 76 6.58 -5.79 5.09
CA ASN A 76 6.25 -6.75 6.14
C ASN A 76 6.99 -6.43 7.46
N PRO A 77 6.62 -7.08 8.59
CA PRO A 77 7.27 -6.83 9.88
C PRO A 77 8.79 -7.08 9.90
N GLU A 78 9.30 -7.91 9.00
CA GLU A 78 10.74 -8.20 8.84
C GLU A 78 11.47 -7.14 7.99
N GLY A 79 10.77 -6.08 7.55
CA GLY A 79 11.34 -5.01 6.75
C GLY A 79 11.45 -5.31 5.25
N LYS A 80 10.84 -6.39 4.76
CA LYS A 80 10.85 -6.77 3.35
C LYS A 80 9.74 -6.04 2.58
N LEU A 81 10.10 -5.41 1.47
CA LEU A 81 9.15 -4.82 0.54
C LEU A 81 8.37 -5.92 -0.19
N LEU A 82 7.05 -5.94 -0.01
CA LEU A 82 6.16 -6.92 -0.63
C LEU A 82 5.44 -6.36 -1.87
N ASN A 83 5.14 -5.06 -1.86
CA ASN A 83 4.41 -4.38 -2.94
C ASN A 83 4.94 -2.98 -3.13
N SER A 84 5.06 -2.56 -4.37
CA SER A 84 5.29 -1.17 -4.74
C SER A 84 4.34 -0.76 -5.86
N GLU A 85 3.80 0.44 -5.76
CA GLU A 85 3.01 1.08 -6.80
C GLU A 85 3.41 2.54 -6.87
N VAL A 86 3.70 3.04 -8.05
CA VAL A 86 4.06 4.44 -8.27
C VAL A 86 3.18 5.01 -9.37
N ASN A 87 2.36 5.99 -9.01
CA ASN A 87 1.52 6.73 -9.95
C ASN A 87 2.14 8.11 -10.21
N PHE A 88 1.87 8.65 -11.39
CA PHE A 88 2.26 10.02 -11.71
C PHE A 88 1.45 11.04 -10.87
N TYR A 89 1.88 12.30 -10.82
CA TYR A 89 1.35 13.33 -9.92
C TYR A 89 -0.16 13.50 -9.91
N ASN A 90 -0.79 13.42 -11.07
CA ASN A 90 -2.22 13.67 -11.27
C ASN A 90 -3.08 12.40 -11.19
N LEU A 91 -2.48 11.25 -10.95
CA LEU A 91 -3.19 9.99 -10.73
C LEU A 91 -3.28 9.68 -9.24
N GLY A 92 -4.49 9.77 -8.69
CA GLY A 92 -4.77 9.42 -7.29
C GLY A 92 -4.58 7.93 -7.01
N ARG A 93 -4.41 7.60 -5.74
CA ARG A 93 -4.36 6.20 -5.27
C ARG A 93 -5.76 5.63 -5.17
N ASN A 94 -5.94 4.40 -5.64
CA ASN A 94 -7.17 3.64 -5.37
C ASN A 94 -7.01 2.93 -4.00
N ILE A 95 -7.72 3.42 -2.98
CA ILE A 95 -7.59 2.89 -1.61
C ILE A 95 -8.25 1.51 -1.48
N ASP A 96 -9.28 1.21 -2.24
CA ASP A 96 -9.90 -0.13 -2.24
C ASP A 96 -8.95 -1.18 -2.84
N GLU A 97 -8.24 -0.84 -3.93
CA GLU A 97 -7.22 -1.73 -4.49
C GLU A 97 -6.01 -1.88 -3.56
N LEU A 98 -5.59 -0.81 -2.88
CA LEU A 98 -4.56 -0.88 -1.85
C LEU A 98 -5.00 -1.82 -0.72
N MET A 99 -6.25 -1.71 -0.25
CA MET A 99 -6.82 -2.59 0.76
C MET A 99 -6.84 -4.05 0.28
N ARG A 100 -7.26 -4.30 -0.96
CA ARG A 100 -7.24 -5.64 -1.56
C ARG A 100 -5.83 -6.23 -1.59
N LYS A 101 -4.84 -5.48 -2.06
CA LYS A 101 -3.42 -5.90 -2.07
C LYS A 101 -2.90 -6.15 -0.66
N PHE A 102 -3.26 -5.31 0.31
CA PHE A 102 -2.85 -5.50 1.70
C PHE A 102 -3.45 -6.79 2.28
N LYS A 103 -4.75 -7.02 2.10
CA LYS A 103 -5.42 -8.28 2.51
C LYS A 103 -4.76 -9.51 1.90
N ALA A 104 -4.45 -9.45 0.59
CA ALA A 104 -3.76 -10.54 -0.08
C ALA A 104 -2.39 -10.84 0.54
N ASN A 105 -1.59 -9.81 0.86
CA ASN A 105 -0.30 -9.98 1.53
C ASN A 105 -0.44 -10.58 2.93
N VAL A 106 -1.42 -10.13 3.72
CA VAL A 106 -1.71 -10.69 5.06
C VAL A 106 -2.17 -12.15 4.94
N TYR A 107 -3.04 -12.47 3.98
CA TYR A 107 -3.48 -13.84 3.72
C TYR A 107 -2.30 -14.74 3.34
N MET A 108 -1.46 -14.31 2.39
CA MET A 108 -0.29 -15.07 1.94
C MET A 108 0.77 -15.27 3.03
N ALA A 109 0.90 -14.34 3.99
CA ALA A 109 1.78 -14.54 5.14
C ALA A 109 1.37 -15.73 6.02
N ARG A 110 0.06 -16.07 6.04
CA ARG A 110 -0.50 -17.21 6.77
C ARG A 110 -0.60 -18.49 5.92
N LYS A 111 -0.62 -18.36 4.61
CA LYS A 111 -0.90 -19.43 3.62
C LYS A 111 0.21 -19.54 2.58
N ALA A 112 1.43 -19.81 3.02
CA ALA A 112 2.64 -19.81 2.18
C ALA A 112 2.59 -20.77 0.97
N ASN A 113 1.72 -21.81 1.00
CA ASN A 113 1.55 -22.78 -0.08
C ASN A 113 0.43 -22.43 -1.07
N GLU A 114 -0.14 -21.24 -0.95
CA GLU A 114 -1.20 -20.75 -1.83
C GLU A 114 -0.73 -19.55 -2.64
N ALA A 115 -1.46 -19.19 -3.69
CA ALA A 115 -1.29 -17.93 -4.40
C ALA A 115 -2.65 -17.30 -4.69
N CYS A 116 -2.75 -16.00 -4.48
CA CYS A 116 -3.95 -15.23 -4.82
C CYS A 116 -3.94 -14.92 -6.32
N PRO A 117 -4.90 -15.40 -7.10
CA PRO A 117 -5.01 -15.06 -8.51
C PRO A 117 -5.43 -13.59 -8.70
N SER A 118 -5.33 -13.08 -9.93
CA SER A 118 -5.60 -11.66 -10.25
C SER A 118 -7.00 -11.18 -9.85
N LYS A 119 -7.99 -12.07 -9.85
CA LYS A 119 -9.38 -11.78 -9.47
C LYS A 119 -9.67 -11.93 -7.97
N TRP A 120 -8.70 -12.38 -7.18
CA TRP A 120 -8.86 -12.53 -5.73
C TRP A 120 -9.16 -11.18 -5.06
N LYS A 121 -10.18 -11.11 -4.23
CA LYS A 121 -10.63 -9.90 -3.55
C LYS A 121 -10.55 -10.02 -2.03
N ASP A 122 -10.89 -11.18 -1.48
CA ASP A 122 -10.97 -11.39 -0.04
C ASP A 122 -10.78 -12.85 0.34
N GLU A 123 -10.61 -13.11 1.65
CA GLU A 123 -10.56 -14.45 2.21
C GLU A 123 -11.88 -15.18 1.93
N GLY A 124 -11.77 -16.41 1.42
CA GLY A 124 -12.90 -17.20 0.90
C GLY A 124 -12.96 -17.26 -0.63
N ASP A 125 -12.28 -16.33 -1.32
CA ASP A 125 -12.11 -16.45 -2.77
C ASP A 125 -11.15 -17.59 -3.12
N LYS A 126 -11.31 -18.11 -4.33
CA LYS A 126 -10.49 -19.21 -4.82
C LYS A 126 -9.01 -18.81 -4.92
N THR A 127 -8.15 -19.67 -4.43
CA THR A 127 -6.70 -19.57 -4.51
C THR A 127 -6.11 -20.71 -5.35
N LEU A 128 -4.87 -20.52 -5.80
CA LEU A 128 -4.07 -21.59 -6.38
C LEU A 128 -3.31 -22.30 -5.25
N VAL A 129 -3.54 -23.60 -5.08
CA VAL A 129 -2.84 -24.39 -4.07
C VAL A 129 -1.55 -24.97 -4.66
N ASN A 130 -0.44 -24.86 -3.92
CA ASN A 130 0.89 -25.32 -4.32
C ASN A 130 1.31 -24.82 -5.72
N PRO A 131 1.31 -23.47 -5.93
CA PRO A 131 1.74 -22.90 -7.20
C PRO A 131 3.22 -23.25 -7.45
N GLY A 132 3.52 -23.86 -8.57
CA GLY A 132 4.87 -24.28 -8.92
C GLY A 132 4.93 -25.00 -10.26
N ALA A 133 6.01 -25.73 -10.53
CA ALA A 133 6.22 -26.43 -11.79
C ALA A 133 5.08 -27.38 -12.18
N ARG A 134 4.38 -27.95 -11.19
CA ARG A 134 3.22 -28.84 -11.42
C ARG A 134 2.01 -28.12 -12.01
N MET A 135 1.96 -26.79 -11.89
CA MET A 135 0.88 -25.95 -12.41
C MET A 135 1.11 -25.50 -13.87
N VAL A 136 2.27 -25.79 -14.43
CA VAL A 136 2.58 -25.42 -15.82
C VAL A 136 1.58 -26.09 -16.76
N GLY A 137 0.86 -25.30 -17.56
CA GLY A 137 -0.20 -25.74 -18.46
C GLY A 137 -1.54 -26.08 -17.81
N LYS A 138 -1.66 -26.04 -16.46
CA LYS A 138 -2.86 -26.45 -15.70
C LYS A 138 -3.52 -25.32 -14.91
N VAL A 139 -3.02 -24.11 -14.99
CA VAL A 139 -3.56 -22.97 -14.21
C VAL A 139 -5.03 -22.70 -14.54
N HIS A 140 -5.40 -22.83 -15.83
CA HIS A 140 -6.78 -22.62 -16.26
C HIS A 140 -7.74 -23.65 -15.62
N GLU A 141 -7.36 -24.93 -15.58
CA GLU A 141 -8.13 -25.99 -14.94
C GLU A 141 -8.30 -25.72 -13.44
N ALA A 142 -7.20 -25.35 -12.76
CA ALA A 142 -7.21 -25.06 -11.33
C ALA A 142 -8.05 -23.82 -10.96
N LEU A 143 -8.20 -22.84 -11.85
CA LEU A 143 -9.04 -21.67 -11.60
C LEU A 143 -10.52 -21.92 -11.91
N ASN A 144 -10.86 -22.90 -12.74
CA ASN A 144 -12.23 -23.17 -13.17
C ASN A 144 -12.83 -24.44 -12.55
N SER A 145 -12.05 -25.23 -11.84
CA SER A 145 -12.51 -26.35 -11.00
C SER A 145 -12.99 -25.86 -9.64
#